data_bea425a8cfe7be2a0c3120eb3b707961
#
_entry.id   bea425a8cfe7be2a0c3120eb3b707961
#
_cell.length_a   1.000
_cell.length_b   1.000
_cell.length_c   1.000
_cell.angle_alpha   90.00
_cell.angle_beta   90.00
_cell.angle_gamma   90.00
#
_symmetry.space_group_name_H-M   'P 1'
#
loop_
_entity.id
_entity.type
_entity.pdbx_description
1 polymer ?
#
loop_
_entity_poly.entity_id
_entity_poly.type
_entity_poly.pdbx_seq_one_letter_code
_entity_poly.pdbx_strand_id
1 'polypeptide(L)'
;MQARLNSVDGNGISITRSMGVQDKENFVQPVVLIRGELDKPAQKVDLGFPQVLCDEPVKLPKNSSGRLEFAQWLSSKDNPLTARVMINRVWGHLFGTSIVKSQNNFGNTGQAPSH
;
A
#
# COMPACT_ATOMS: atom_id res chain seq x y z
N MET A 1 29.97 -3.86 -4.20
CA MET A 1 30.60 -4.13 -5.51
C MET A 1 29.67 -4.89 -6.45
N GLN A 2 28.88 -5.83 -5.96
CA GLN A 2 27.92 -6.65 -6.76
C GLN A 2 26.85 -5.82 -7.50
N ALA A 3 26.33 -4.75 -6.88
CA ALA A 3 25.29 -3.91 -7.46
C ALA A 3 25.73 -3.14 -8.73
N ARG A 4 27.02 -2.86 -8.89
CA ARG A 4 27.55 -2.18 -10.09
C ARG A 4 27.72 -3.14 -11.28
N LEU A 5 28.05 -4.41 -11.02
CA LEU A 5 28.21 -5.42 -12.07
C LEU A 5 26.87 -5.80 -12.72
N ASN A 6 25.75 -5.67 -11.98
CA ASN A 6 24.42 -5.95 -12.51
C ASN A 6 23.79 -4.77 -13.27
N SER A 7 24.49 -3.64 -13.43
CA SER A 7 23.99 -2.46 -14.15
C SER A 7 24.46 -2.37 -15.60
N VAL A 8 25.30 -3.30 -16.04
CA VAL A 8 25.78 -3.42 -17.42
C VAL A 8 25.48 -4.80 -17.99
N ASP A 9 25.23 -4.87 -19.29
CA ASP A 9 25.10 -6.13 -20.02
C ASP A 9 26.46 -6.79 -20.27
N GLY A 10 26.47 -7.96 -20.90
CA GLY A 10 27.70 -8.69 -21.25
C GLY A 10 28.63 -7.93 -22.21
N ASN A 11 28.17 -6.87 -22.85
CA ASN A 11 28.92 -6.00 -23.75
C ASN A 11 29.39 -4.70 -23.08
N GLY A 12 29.14 -4.55 -21.77
CA GLY A 12 29.52 -3.35 -21.02
C GLY A 12 28.56 -2.17 -21.19
N ILE A 13 27.40 -2.37 -21.83
CA ILE A 13 26.39 -1.32 -22.04
C ILE A 13 25.53 -1.19 -20.79
N SER A 14 25.32 0.05 -20.33
CA SER A 14 24.46 0.32 -19.19
C SER A 14 23.02 -0.13 -19.44
N ILE A 15 22.51 -1.01 -18.56
CA ILE A 15 21.12 -1.46 -18.61
C ILE A 15 20.27 -0.42 -17.88
N THR A 16 19.35 0.22 -18.62
CA THR A 16 18.34 1.10 -18.03
C THR A 16 17.42 0.28 -17.11
N ARG A 17 17.42 0.60 -15.81
CA ARG A 17 16.56 -0.04 -14.81
C ARG A 17 15.71 0.99 -14.13
N SER A 18 14.44 0.68 -13.92
CA SER A 18 13.59 1.46 -13.02
C SER A 18 13.81 1.01 -11.57
N MET A 19 13.62 1.93 -10.62
CA MET A 19 13.51 1.54 -9.22
C MET A 19 12.22 0.75 -9.03
N GLY A 20 12.34 -0.42 -8.43
CA GLY A 20 11.22 -1.31 -8.14
C GLY A 20 11.35 -1.92 -6.74
N VAL A 21 10.27 -2.54 -6.29
CA VAL A 21 10.22 -3.28 -5.04
C VAL A 21 10.10 -4.76 -5.36
N GLN A 22 10.96 -5.57 -4.73
CA GLN A 22 10.95 -7.02 -4.86
C GLN A 22 10.82 -7.65 -3.48
N ASP A 23 10.07 -8.74 -3.38
CA ASP A 23 9.98 -9.51 -2.15
C ASP A 23 11.31 -10.20 -1.85
N LYS A 24 11.63 -10.31 -0.57
CA LYS A 24 12.76 -11.11 -0.12
C LYS A 24 12.45 -12.59 -0.33
N GLU A 25 13.47 -13.38 -0.68
CA GLU A 25 13.35 -14.84 -0.82
C GLU A 25 12.82 -15.49 0.46
N ASN A 26 13.27 -14.99 1.62
CA ASN A 26 12.80 -15.45 2.92
C ASN A 26 11.82 -14.45 3.50
N PHE A 27 10.54 -14.79 3.49
CA PHE A 27 9.50 -14.03 4.15
C PHE A 27 9.64 -14.13 5.67
N VAL A 28 9.66 -12.98 6.33
CA VAL A 28 9.62 -12.90 7.80
C VAL A 28 8.21 -12.48 8.22
N GLN A 29 7.53 -13.37 8.95
CA GLN A 29 6.21 -13.08 9.47
C GLN A 29 6.27 -11.88 10.41
N PRO A 30 5.40 -10.86 10.23
CA PRO A 30 5.40 -9.70 11.09
C PRO A 30 4.99 -10.04 12.52
N VAL A 31 5.47 -9.24 13.45
CA VAL A 31 5.17 -9.34 14.88
C VAL A 31 4.64 -8.02 15.39
N VAL A 32 3.77 -8.07 16.38
CA VAL A 32 3.40 -6.87 17.14
C VAL A 32 4.57 -6.51 18.05
N LEU A 33 4.89 -5.23 18.13
CA LEU A 33 5.93 -4.72 19.01
C LEU A 33 5.29 -4.14 20.27
N ILE A 34 5.77 -4.55 21.45
CA ILE A 34 5.28 -4.00 22.71
C ILE A 34 5.66 -2.52 22.80
N ARG A 35 4.67 -1.66 22.85
CA ARG A 35 4.84 -0.20 22.87
C ARG A 35 5.67 0.37 21.69
N GLY A 36 5.79 -0.39 20.59
CA GLY A 36 6.58 0.00 19.43
C GLY A 36 8.11 -0.20 19.61
N GLU A 37 8.56 -0.84 20.67
CA GLU A 37 9.97 -1.10 20.94
C GLU A 37 10.46 -2.27 20.06
N LEU A 38 11.48 -2.03 19.23
CA LEU A 38 12.00 -3.01 18.25
C LEU A 38 12.62 -4.26 18.89
N ASP A 39 13.12 -4.14 20.09
CA ASP A 39 13.75 -5.20 20.89
C ASP A 39 12.75 -6.03 21.69
N LYS A 40 11.46 -5.65 21.68
CA LYS A 40 10.38 -6.32 22.40
C LYS A 40 9.30 -6.88 21.48
N PRO A 41 9.60 -7.89 20.67
CA PRO A 41 8.59 -8.54 19.84
C PRO A 41 7.58 -9.29 20.73
N ALA A 42 6.28 -9.14 20.43
CA ALA A 42 5.20 -9.88 21.05
C ALA A 42 4.72 -11.01 20.12
N GLN A 43 3.42 -11.13 19.94
CA GLN A 43 2.84 -12.20 19.11
C GLN A 43 3.08 -11.98 17.63
N LYS A 44 3.25 -13.07 16.88
CA LYS A 44 3.20 -13.08 15.42
C LYS A 44 1.79 -12.79 14.95
N VAL A 45 1.68 -12.03 13.88
CA VAL A 45 0.40 -11.69 13.27
C VAL A 45 0.39 -12.10 11.80
N ASP A 46 -0.78 -12.46 11.32
CA ASP A 46 -0.98 -12.69 9.90
C ASP A 46 -1.21 -11.35 9.19
N LEU A 47 -0.73 -11.27 7.95
CA LEU A 47 -1.03 -10.14 7.09
C LEU A 47 -2.51 -10.17 6.71
N GLY A 48 -3.12 -9.00 6.65
CA GLY A 48 -4.52 -8.85 6.27
C GLY A 48 -4.84 -7.42 5.89
N PHE A 49 -6.07 -7.21 5.43
CA PHE A 49 -6.59 -5.88 5.14
C PHE A 49 -7.52 -5.43 6.28
N PRO A 50 -7.82 -4.12 6.36
CA PRO A 50 -8.74 -3.61 7.37
C PRO A 50 -10.13 -4.26 7.23
N GLN A 51 -10.55 -5.01 8.23
CA GLN A 51 -11.83 -5.75 8.20
C GLN A 51 -13.04 -4.85 7.99
N VAL A 52 -12.96 -3.59 8.44
CA VAL A 52 -14.02 -2.60 8.22
C VAL A 52 -14.26 -2.26 6.75
N LEU A 53 -13.30 -2.57 5.89
CA LEU A 53 -13.36 -2.30 4.44
C LEU A 53 -13.50 -3.57 3.59
N CYS A 54 -13.60 -4.74 4.22
CA CYS A 54 -13.68 -6.03 3.55
C CYS A 54 -14.86 -6.80 4.12
N ASP A 55 -15.78 -7.26 3.26
CA ASP A 55 -16.92 -8.08 3.68
C ASP A 55 -16.46 -9.46 4.21
N GLU A 56 -15.36 -9.97 3.65
CA GLU A 56 -14.74 -11.21 4.09
C GLU A 56 -13.24 -11.04 4.36
N PRO A 57 -12.67 -11.82 5.31
CA PRO A 57 -11.22 -11.81 5.55
C PRO A 57 -10.45 -12.24 4.31
N VAL A 58 -9.61 -11.37 3.79
CA VAL A 58 -8.76 -11.69 2.63
C VAL A 58 -7.64 -12.62 3.08
N LYS A 59 -7.59 -13.81 2.47
CA LYS A 59 -6.52 -14.79 2.70
C LYS A 59 -5.34 -14.44 1.80
N LEU A 60 -4.24 -14.05 2.40
CA LEU A 60 -3.00 -13.79 1.69
C LEU A 60 -2.18 -15.08 1.53
N PRO A 61 -1.42 -15.22 0.42
CA PRO A 61 -0.52 -16.35 0.25
C PRO A 61 0.49 -16.42 1.38
N LYS A 62 0.80 -17.62 1.85
CA LYS A 62 1.89 -17.83 2.81
C LYS A 62 3.23 -17.52 2.12
N ASN A 63 4.16 -16.94 2.86
CA ASN A 63 5.50 -16.56 2.37
C ASN A 63 5.50 -15.47 1.28
N SER A 64 4.51 -14.59 1.28
CA SER A 64 4.42 -13.43 0.40
C SER A 64 4.33 -12.15 1.23
N SER A 65 4.78 -11.05 0.69
CA SER A 65 4.64 -9.74 1.32
C SER A 65 3.20 -9.19 1.28
N GLY A 66 2.33 -9.80 0.49
CA GLY A 66 0.95 -9.35 0.27
C GLY A 66 0.83 -8.05 -0.54
N ARG A 67 1.95 -7.52 -1.10
CA ARG A 67 1.90 -6.25 -1.87
C ARG A 67 1.09 -6.36 -3.14
N LEU A 68 1.20 -7.48 -3.86
CA LEU A 68 0.44 -7.70 -5.09
C LEU A 68 -1.07 -7.77 -4.78
N GLU A 69 -1.43 -8.54 -3.79
CA GLU A 69 -2.81 -8.69 -3.33
C GLU A 69 -3.38 -7.37 -2.82
N PHE A 70 -2.56 -6.59 -2.10
CA PHE A 70 -2.93 -5.26 -1.66
C PHE A 70 -3.17 -4.30 -2.84
N ALA A 71 -2.29 -4.32 -3.84
CA ALA A 71 -2.46 -3.51 -5.04
C ALA A 71 -3.73 -3.90 -5.83
N GLN A 72 -4.00 -5.20 -5.95
CA GLN A 72 -5.21 -5.72 -6.58
C GLN A 72 -6.46 -5.29 -5.82
N TRP A 73 -6.45 -5.40 -4.49
CA TRP A 73 -7.56 -4.95 -3.65
C TRP A 73 -7.78 -3.45 -3.75
N LEU A 74 -6.72 -2.63 -3.72
CA LEU A 74 -6.85 -1.18 -3.89
C LEU A 74 -7.46 -0.79 -5.23
N SER A 75 -7.17 -1.53 -6.30
CA SER A 75 -7.69 -1.26 -7.64
C SER A 75 -9.00 -1.97 -7.95
N SER A 76 -9.50 -2.80 -7.04
CA SER A 76 -10.74 -3.53 -7.24
C SER A 76 -11.96 -2.60 -7.18
N LYS A 77 -13.04 -3.02 -7.84
CA LYS A 77 -14.33 -2.31 -7.78
C LYS A 77 -14.99 -2.40 -6.41
N ASP A 78 -14.61 -3.40 -5.63
CA ASP A 78 -15.16 -3.65 -4.29
C ASP A 78 -14.53 -2.77 -3.23
N ASN A 79 -13.40 -2.08 -3.56
CA ASN A 79 -12.82 -1.12 -2.65
C ASN A 79 -13.64 0.17 -2.61
N PRO A 80 -14.28 0.49 -1.46
CA PRO A 80 -15.20 1.62 -1.38
C PRO A 80 -14.51 2.99 -1.38
N LEU A 81 -13.21 3.04 -1.12
CA LEU A 81 -12.49 4.30 -0.89
C LEU A 81 -11.73 4.79 -2.12
N THR A 82 -11.16 3.92 -2.92
CA THR A 82 -10.25 4.32 -4.02
C THR A 82 -10.93 5.26 -5.01
N ALA A 83 -12.12 4.91 -5.49
CA ALA A 83 -12.88 5.75 -6.41
C ALA A 83 -13.29 7.09 -5.78
N ARG A 84 -13.74 7.08 -4.52
CA ARG A 84 -14.15 8.29 -3.79
C ARG A 84 -12.98 9.26 -3.59
N VAL A 85 -11.83 8.74 -3.17
CA VAL A 85 -10.62 9.56 -2.97
C VAL A 85 -10.13 10.13 -4.30
N MET A 86 -10.12 9.32 -5.37
CA MET A 86 -9.67 9.76 -6.68
C MET A 86 -10.58 10.87 -7.23
N ILE A 87 -11.89 10.66 -7.20
CA ILE A 87 -12.87 11.67 -7.65
C ILE A 87 -12.71 12.97 -6.86
N ASN A 88 -12.58 12.88 -5.54
CA ASN A 88 -12.42 14.07 -4.71
C ASN A 88 -11.17 14.89 -5.07
N ARG A 89 -10.07 14.21 -5.37
CA ARG A 89 -8.83 14.86 -5.82
C ARG A 89 -8.97 15.49 -7.20
N VAL A 90 -9.49 14.74 -8.17
CA VAL A 90 -9.72 15.23 -9.54
C VAL A 90 -10.66 16.45 -9.51
N TRP A 91 -11.74 16.36 -8.76
CA TRP A 91 -12.66 17.48 -8.58
C TRP A 91 -11.96 18.74 -8.02
N GLY A 92 -11.15 18.57 -7.00
CA GLY A 92 -10.37 19.66 -6.42
C GLY A 92 -9.41 20.31 -7.41
N HIS A 93 -8.77 19.51 -8.29
CA HIS A 93 -7.91 20.06 -9.35
C HIS A 93 -8.68 20.80 -10.43
N LEU A 94 -9.88 20.36 -10.80
CA LEU A 94 -10.68 20.98 -11.86
C LEU A 94 -11.43 22.22 -11.37
N PHE A 95 -11.95 22.20 -10.15
CA PHE A 95 -12.84 23.24 -9.61
C PHE A 95 -12.22 24.08 -8.48
N GLY A 96 -10.95 23.83 -8.15
CA GLY A 96 -10.20 24.55 -7.13
C GLY A 96 -10.54 24.16 -5.69
N THR A 97 -11.69 23.53 -5.44
CA THR A 97 -12.11 23.07 -4.11
C THR A 97 -12.69 21.67 -4.22
N SER A 98 -12.18 20.75 -3.40
CA SER A 98 -12.66 19.36 -3.38
C SER A 98 -14.07 19.25 -2.79
N ILE A 99 -14.82 18.21 -3.17
CA ILE A 99 -16.15 17.88 -2.62
C ILE A 99 -16.05 17.73 -1.10
N VAL A 100 -15.09 16.94 -0.64
CA VAL A 100 -14.69 16.88 0.77
C VAL A 100 -13.41 17.69 0.93
N LYS A 101 -13.48 18.85 1.58
CA LYS A 101 -12.33 19.77 1.70
C LYS A 101 -11.17 19.17 2.49
N SER A 102 -11.45 18.32 3.47
CA SER A 102 -10.42 17.54 4.20
C SER A 102 -9.96 16.36 3.36
N GLN A 103 -9.16 16.61 2.30
CA GLN A 103 -8.80 15.63 1.25
C GLN A 103 -8.15 14.33 1.77
N ASN A 104 -7.50 14.38 2.92
CA ASN A 104 -6.83 13.23 3.54
C ASN A 104 -7.59 12.68 4.75
N ASN A 105 -8.80 13.19 5.02
CA ASN A 105 -9.61 12.75 6.14
C ASN A 105 -11.08 12.67 5.76
N PHE A 106 -11.56 11.46 5.53
CA PHE A 106 -12.95 11.14 5.21
C PHE A 106 -13.71 10.55 6.42
N GLY A 107 -13.06 10.53 7.59
CA GLY A 107 -13.65 10.01 8.83
C GLY A 107 -14.48 11.05 9.60
N ASN A 108 -14.91 10.68 10.79
CA ASN A 108 -15.79 11.49 11.66
C ASN A 108 -15.25 12.88 12.00
N THR A 109 -13.92 13.05 11.98
CA THR A 109 -13.26 14.35 12.21
C THR A 109 -13.00 15.11 10.92
N GLY A 110 -13.34 14.55 9.77
CA GLY A 110 -13.27 15.20 8.46
C GLY A 110 -14.46 16.14 8.23
N GLN A 111 -14.37 16.91 7.15
CA GLN A 111 -15.48 17.76 6.73
C GLN A 111 -16.52 16.97 5.94
N ALA A 112 -17.78 17.31 6.08
CA ALA A 112 -18.84 16.76 5.27
C ALA A 112 -18.67 17.16 3.79
N PRO A 113 -19.12 16.31 2.84
CA PRO A 113 -19.13 16.67 1.44
C PRO A 113 -20.03 17.88 1.18
N SER A 114 -19.66 18.67 0.19
CA SER A 114 -20.41 19.88 -0.19
C SER A 114 -21.75 19.57 -0.85
N HIS A 115 -21.88 18.39 -1.46
CA HIS A 115 -23.11 17.89 -2.11
C HIS A 115 -23.03 16.38 -2.30
#